data_18b67b5adfa2cb57a0524082be907d49
#
_entry.id   18b67b5adfa2cb57a0524082be907d49
#
_cell.length_a   1.000
_cell.length_b   1.000
_cell.length_c   1.000
_cell.angle_alpha   90.00
_cell.angle_beta   90.00
_cell.angle_gamma   90.00
#
_symmetry.space_group_name_H-M   'P 1'
#
loop_
_entity.id
_entity.type
_entity.pdbx_description
1 polymer ?
#
loop_
_entity_poly.entity_id
_entity_poly.type
_entity_poly.pdbx_seq_one_letter_code
_entity_poly.pdbx_strand_id
1 'polypeptide(L)'
;MTEGKPMLKRLQNKYYQVFALGVAALGLSAATHAADEQFNDALRAANAGNVSLLQQYQSSMQGDVLGYYPEYWVLNSNLALQPAANIVGFAQRYPQSAMAEKLAADYIEEKVKMADFASAQPVLAYVSNADRAESCAMAQVRAKSGDPLVFAEYKDVWLTTNSQPESCTGLGRMMLSSPLMTEQDKQQRLWAQLRAGQSGQAIATAQTIGMNLSLAQLNSIQADPLNYLWSAPKASAADQAYLIYAIGRLADSDLNTALASVKRAAE
;
A
#
# COMPACT_ATOMS: atom_id res chain seq x y z
N MET A 1 -14.91 15.31 15.48
CA MET A 1 -14.42 14.40 16.51
C MET A 1 -14.32 13.02 15.90
N THR A 2 -13.17 12.70 15.31
CA THR A 2 -12.87 11.42 14.67
C THR A 2 -12.04 10.63 15.67
N GLU A 3 -12.66 9.59 16.25
CA GLU A 3 -11.99 8.65 17.15
C GLU A 3 -10.84 7.95 16.40
N GLY A 4 -9.60 8.22 16.85
CA GLY A 4 -8.42 7.48 16.43
C GLY A 4 -8.54 6.04 16.90
N LYS A 5 -8.77 5.11 15.99
CA LYS A 5 -8.67 3.67 16.28
C LYS A 5 -7.22 3.36 16.66
N PRO A 6 -6.95 2.73 17.78
CA PRO A 6 -5.58 2.46 18.24
C PRO A 6 -4.85 1.59 17.21
N MET A 7 -3.69 2.07 16.77
CA MET A 7 -2.79 1.47 15.78
C MET A 7 -2.41 -0.01 16.10
N LEU A 8 -2.49 -0.39 17.37
CA LEU A 8 -2.19 -1.74 17.87
C LEU A 8 -3.09 -2.86 17.32
N LYS A 9 -4.32 -2.59 16.87
CA LYS A 9 -5.19 -3.66 16.32
C LYS A 9 -4.70 -4.23 14.99
N ARG A 10 -3.89 -3.49 14.22
CA ARG A 10 -3.27 -4.01 13.00
C ARG A 10 -2.07 -4.93 13.27
N LEU A 11 -1.36 -4.72 14.37
CA LEU A 11 -0.23 -5.54 14.79
C LEU A 11 -0.65 -6.94 15.24
N GLN A 12 -1.83 -7.09 15.84
CA GLN A 12 -2.28 -8.37 16.38
C GLN A 12 -2.51 -9.46 15.33
N ASN A 13 -2.91 -9.11 14.10
CA ASN A 13 -3.40 -10.12 13.15
C ASN A 13 -2.33 -10.76 12.26
N LYS A 14 -1.17 -10.15 12.06
CA LYS A 14 -0.16 -10.65 11.11
C LYS A 14 1.02 -11.38 11.76
N TYR A 15 1.31 -11.11 13.02
CA TYR A 15 2.52 -11.60 13.70
C TYR A 15 2.28 -12.52 14.90
N TYR A 16 1.05 -12.65 15.41
CA TYR A 16 0.75 -13.58 16.51
C TYR A 16 0.87 -15.06 16.12
N GLN A 17 0.85 -15.40 14.84
CA GLN A 17 0.99 -16.80 14.39
C GLN A 17 2.43 -17.32 14.44
N VAL A 18 3.44 -16.47 14.58
CA VAL A 18 4.85 -16.88 14.64
C VAL A 18 5.33 -17.11 16.08
N PHE A 19 4.62 -16.59 17.07
CA PHE A 19 5.02 -16.67 18.48
C PHE A 19 4.56 -17.93 19.23
N ALA A 20 3.73 -18.78 18.64
CA ALA A 20 3.14 -19.94 19.32
C ALA A 20 4.00 -21.23 19.29
N LEU A 21 5.16 -21.25 18.63
CA LEU A 21 5.97 -22.46 18.44
C LEU A 21 7.43 -22.28 18.88
N GLY A 22 7.69 -21.95 20.15
CA GLY A 22 9.07 -21.78 20.61
C GLY A 22 9.29 -21.82 22.11
N VAL A 23 8.37 -22.34 22.91
CA VAL A 23 8.61 -22.53 24.35
C VAL A 23 8.57 -24.01 24.69
N ALA A 24 9.70 -24.68 24.48
CA ALA A 24 9.96 -25.98 25.11
C ALA A 24 11.40 -26.00 25.66
N ALA A 25 11.46 -26.04 26.98
CA ALA A 25 12.50 -26.59 27.85
C ALA A 25 13.89 -25.90 27.88
N LEU A 26 14.24 -25.27 28.98
CA LEU A 26 15.16 -25.85 29.97
C LEU A 26 15.34 -24.86 31.14
N GLY A 27 15.25 -25.35 32.37
CA GLY A 27 15.30 -24.56 33.58
C GLY A 27 16.56 -23.74 33.76
N LEU A 28 16.38 -22.42 33.71
CA LEU A 28 17.28 -21.40 34.22
C LEU A 28 16.40 -20.39 34.97
N SER A 29 16.36 -20.60 36.24
CA SER A 29 15.77 -19.98 37.39
C SER A 29 15.85 -18.46 37.48
N ALA A 30 14.88 -17.88 38.14
CA ALA A 30 14.80 -16.51 38.71
C ALA A 30 15.15 -15.30 37.81
N ALA A 31 16.24 -15.33 37.05
CA ALA A 31 16.64 -14.24 36.15
C ALA A 31 15.73 -14.14 34.91
N THR A 32 15.24 -15.27 34.41
CA THR A 32 14.30 -15.29 33.27
C THR A 32 12.93 -14.74 33.64
N HIS A 33 12.46 -15.02 34.87
CA HIS A 33 11.17 -14.49 35.35
C HIS A 33 11.20 -12.96 35.50
N ALA A 34 12.32 -12.37 35.95
CA ALA A 34 12.44 -10.92 36.07
C ALA A 34 12.49 -10.23 34.70
N ALA A 35 13.18 -10.83 33.70
CA ALA A 35 13.21 -10.29 32.34
C ALA A 35 11.85 -10.39 31.65
N ASP A 36 11.13 -11.51 31.84
CA ASP A 36 9.77 -11.69 31.29
C ASP A 36 8.78 -10.70 31.93
N GLU A 37 8.89 -10.45 33.24
CA GLU A 37 8.05 -9.47 33.94
C GLU A 37 8.33 -8.05 33.45
N GLN A 38 9.61 -7.67 33.32
CA GLN A 38 10.03 -6.37 32.81
C GLN A 38 9.55 -6.15 31.36
N PHE A 39 9.63 -7.16 30.50
CA PHE A 39 9.10 -7.11 29.14
C PHE A 39 7.59 -6.91 29.12
N ASN A 40 6.85 -7.65 29.96
CA ASN A 40 5.40 -7.52 30.08
C ASN A 40 4.98 -6.13 30.59
N ASP A 41 5.75 -5.54 31.50
CA ASP A 41 5.53 -4.17 31.97
C ASP A 41 5.80 -3.15 30.86
N ALA A 42 6.87 -3.32 30.10
CA ALA A 42 7.18 -2.49 28.96
C ALA A 42 6.09 -2.61 27.86
N LEU A 43 5.56 -3.82 27.62
CA LEU A 43 4.45 -4.04 26.70
C LEU A 43 3.16 -3.33 27.20
N ARG A 44 2.89 -3.37 28.51
CA ARG A 44 1.76 -2.61 29.09
C ARG A 44 1.94 -1.09 28.91
N ALA A 45 3.17 -0.59 29.09
CA ALA A 45 3.49 0.82 28.85
C ALA A 45 3.30 1.20 27.37
N ALA A 46 3.71 0.32 26.45
CA ALA A 46 3.49 0.52 24.99
C ALA A 46 2.00 0.58 24.65
N ASN A 47 1.21 -0.35 25.18
CA ASN A 47 -0.24 -0.40 24.98
C ASN A 47 -0.96 0.83 25.56
N ALA A 48 -0.41 1.41 26.63
CA ALA A 48 -0.90 2.63 27.25
C ALA A 48 -0.39 3.92 26.60
N GLY A 49 0.51 3.82 25.60
CA GLY A 49 1.16 4.98 24.97
C GLY A 49 2.08 5.76 25.93
N ASN A 50 2.58 5.12 26.98
CA ASN A 50 3.43 5.78 27.98
C ASN A 50 4.90 5.80 27.55
N VAL A 51 5.23 6.76 26.68
CA VAL A 51 6.57 6.90 26.09
C VAL A 51 7.64 7.12 27.17
N SER A 52 7.36 7.89 28.21
CA SER A 52 8.33 8.14 29.29
C SER A 52 8.70 6.87 30.04
N LEU A 53 7.74 5.99 30.30
CA LEU A 53 7.99 4.70 30.93
C LEU A 53 8.72 3.74 29.96
N LEU A 54 8.39 3.77 28.67
CA LEU A 54 9.13 3.02 27.64
C LEU A 54 10.60 3.40 27.57
N GLN A 55 10.94 4.69 27.67
CA GLN A 55 12.33 5.16 27.72
C GLN A 55 13.10 4.64 28.96
N GLN A 56 12.42 4.48 30.09
CA GLN A 56 13.00 3.85 31.28
C GLN A 56 13.30 2.37 31.02
N TYR A 57 12.36 1.64 30.41
CA TYR A 57 12.57 0.24 30.03
C TYR A 57 13.64 0.09 28.95
N GLN A 58 13.72 0.98 27.99
CA GLN A 58 14.82 1.00 27.00
C GLN A 58 16.18 1.05 27.68
N SER A 59 16.30 1.81 28.77
CA SER A 59 17.56 1.92 29.52
C SER A 59 17.80 0.70 30.41
N SER A 60 16.79 0.19 31.10
CA SER A 60 16.95 -0.91 32.06
C SER A 60 17.06 -2.28 31.42
N MET A 61 16.58 -2.45 30.19
CA MET A 61 16.63 -3.71 29.43
C MET A 61 17.80 -3.74 28.42
N GLN A 62 18.77 -2.86 28.54
CA GLN A 62 19.95 -2.90 27.67
C GLN A 62 20.72 -4.22 27.86
N GLY A 63 20.98 -4.92 26.73
CA GLY A 63 21.64 -6.21 26.73
C GLY A 63 20.70 -7.41 26.94
N ASP A 64 19.44 -7.20 27.23
CA ASP A 64 18.42 -8.24 27.19
C ASP A 64 18.07 -8.65 25.76
N VAL A 65 17.71 -9.93 25.56
CA VAL A 65 17.29 -10.46 24.25
C VAL A 65 16.05 -9.71 23.71
N LEU A 66 15.16 -9.27 24.59
CA LEU A 66 13.96 -8.50 24.26
C LEU A 66 14.14 -6.99 24.44
N GLY A 67 15.34 -6.53 24.79
CA GLY A 67 15.63 -5.13 25.12
C GLY A 67 15.47 -4.16 23.95
N TYR A 68 15.43 -4.66 22.70
CA TYR A 68 15.15 -3.83 21.53
C TYR A 68 13.68 -3.43 21.40
N TYR A 69 12.73 -4.12 22.04
CA TYR A 69 11.30 -3.79 21.95
C TYR A 69 10.94 -2.42 22.53
N PRO A 70 11.39 -2.04 23.74
CA PRO A 70 11.11 -0.70 24.26
C PRO A 70 11.62 0.40 23.31
N GLU A 71 12.80 0.25 22.73
CA GLU A 71 13.32 1.20 21.74
C GLU A 71 12.45 1.25 20.48
N TYR A 72 12.06 0.09 19.95
CA TYR A 72 11.13 0.01 18.85
C TYR A 72 9.82 0.77 19.14
N TRP A 73 9.21 0.55 20.31
CA TRP A 73 7.95 1.22 20.67
C TRP A 73 8.12 2.73 20.86
N VAL A 74 9.25 3.18 21.41
CA VAL A 74 9.58 4.62 21.52
C VAL A 74 9.67 5.25 20.12
N LEU A 75 10.42 4.65 19.20
CA LEU A 75 10.56 5.15 17.84
C LEU A 75 9.23 5.14 17.09
N ASN A 76 8.47 4.05 17.23
CA ASN A 76 7.19 3.88 16.55
C ASN A 76 6.09 4.80 17.09
N SER A 77 6.15 5.22 18.35
CA SER A 77 5.12 6.09 18.96
C SER A 77 4.96 7.44 18.28
N ASN A 78 6.01 7.92 17.62
CA ASN A 78 6.01 9.19 16.89
C ASN A 78 6.82 9.08 15.59
N LEU A 79 6.53 8.02 14.83
CA LEU A 79 7.31 7.59 13.68
C LEU A 79 7.42 8.67 12.60
N ALA A 80 6.32 9.38 12.33
CA ALA A 80 6.25 10.44 11.34
C ALA A 80 7.26 11.58 11.59
N LEU A 81 7.61 11.85 12.85
CA LEU A 81 8.54 12.91 13.24
C LEU A 81 9.97 12.41 13.49
N GLN A 82 10.21 11.08 13.40
CA GLN A 82 11.57 10.56 13.60
C GLN A 82 12.50 11.01 12.47
N PRO A 83 13.74 11.42 12.80
CA PRO A 83 14.81 11.50 11.80
C PRO A 83 15.15 10.12 11.23
N ALA A 84 15.44 10.04 9.94
CA ALA A 84 15.86 8.78 9.30
C ALA A 84 17.05 8.11 10.02
N ALA A 85 17.99 8.92 10.57
CA ALA A 85 19.15 8.42 11.29
C ALA A 85 18.78 7.54 12.50
N ASN A 86 17.66 7.81 13.18
CA ASN A 86 17.20 7.00 14.30
C ASN A 86 16.75 5.61 13.83
N ILE A 87 16.03 5.56 12.70
CA ILE A 87 15.52 4.31 12.11
C ILE A 87 16.70 3.47 11.58
N VAL A 88 17.61 4.12 10.84
CA VAL A 88 18.84 3.49 10.35
C VAL A 88 19.68 2.97 11.50
N GLY A 89 19.86 3.78 12.56
CA GLY A 89 20.63 3.38 13.74
C GLY A 89 19.99 2.18 14.47
N PHE A 90 18.67 2.12 14.57
CA PHE A 90 17.97 0.95 15.11
C PHE A 90 18.21 -0.29 14.25
N ALA A 91 18.01 -0.18 12.93
CA ALA A 91 18.21 -1.29 11.99
C ALA A 91 19.66 -1.80 11.97
N GLN A 92 20.64 -0.92 12.11
CA GLN A 92 22.05 -1.29 12.21
C GLN A 92 22.42 -2.01 13.51
N ARG A 93 21.78 -1.66 14.63
CA ARG A 93 22.00 -2.36 15.91
C ARG A 93 21.33 -3.73 15.95
N TYR A 94 20.20 -3.89 15.23
CA TYR A 94 19.38 -5.10 15.25
C TYR A 94 19.12 -5.66 13.84
N PRO A 95 20.19 -5.97 13.06
CA PRO A 95 20.08 -6.20 11.61
C PRO A 95 19.27 -7.44 11.21
N GLN A 96 19.03 -8.36 12.15
CA GLN A 96 18.23 -9.57 11.90
C GLN A 96 16.87 -9.54 12.62
N SER A 97 16.52 -8.41 13.19
CA SER A 97 15.24 -8.27 13.89
C SER A 97 14.12 -7.98 12.89
N ALA A 98 13.05 -8.78 12.95
CA ALA A 98 11.83 -8.49 12.20
C ALA A 98 11.24 -7.11 12.56
N MET A 99 11.50 -6.62 13.78
CA MET A 99 11.05 -5.29 14.21
C MET A 99 11.87 -4.17 13.55
N ALA A 100 13.12 -4.41 13.22
CA ALA A 100 13.95 -3.43 12.51
C ALA A 100 13.44 -3.25 11.07
N GLU A 101 13.20 -4.35 10.37
CA GLU A 101 12.61 -4.31 9.03
C GLU A 101 11.22 -3.68 9.03
N LYS A 102 10.37 -4.08 9.98
CA LYS A 102 9.04 -3.49 10.14
C LYS A 102 9.08 -1.99 10.41
N LEU A 103 9.94 -1.53 11.33
CA LEU A 103 10.08 -0.11 11.63
C LEU A 103 10.52 0.68 10.40
N ALA A 104 11.45 0.11 9.63
CA ALA A 104 11.92 0.71 8.39
C ALA A 104 10.80 0.81 7.34
N ALA A 105 10.01 -0.25 7.16
CA ALA A 105 8.88 -0.28 6.23
C ALA A 105 7.78 0.71 6.64
N ASP A 106 7.36 0.68 7.90
CA ASP A 106 6.36 1.62 8.45
C ASP A 106 6.83 3.08 8.30
N TYR A 107 8.12 3.35 8.52
CA TYR A 107 8.68 4.68 8.35
C TYR A 107 8.62 5.16 6.90
N ILE A 108 8.98 4.31 5.95
CA ILE A 108 8.88 4.62 4.52
C ILE A 108 7.44 4.94 4.15
N GLU A 109 6.47 4.13 4.60
CA GLU A 109 5.05 4.40 4.34
C GLU A 109 4.59 5.74 4.91
N GLU A 110 4.95 6.07 6.16
CA GLU A 110 4.59 7.35 6.78
C GLU A 110 5.22 8.54 6.02
N LYS A 111 6.50 8.43 5.64
CA LYS A 111 7.18 9.48 4.88
C LYS A 111 6.60 9.66 3.47
N VAL A 112 6.19 8.58 2.83
CA VAL A 112 5.50 8.62 1.53
C VAL A 112 4.13 9.31 1.65
N LYS A 113 3.35 9.06 2.69
CA LYS A 113 2.08 9.76 2.96
C LYS A 113 2.28 11.26 3.13
N MET A 114 3.41 11.66 3.73
CA MET A 114 3.80 13.06 3.90
C MET A 114 4.48 13.67 2.67
N ALA A 115 4.69 12.90 1.61
CA ALA A 115 5.49 13.27 0.43
C ALA A 115 6.96 13.63 0.77
N ASP A 116 7.49 13.16 1.90
CA ASP A 116 8.87 13.35 2.37
C ASP A 116 9.76 12.18 1.89
N PHE A 117 9.93 12.08 0.58
CA PHE A 117 10.68 10.99 -0.06
C PHE A 117 12.18 11.03 0.29
N ALA A 118 12.72 12.23 0.52
CA ALA A 118 14.13 12.40 0.85
C ALA A 118 14.50 11.74 2.19
N SER A 119 13.63 11.89 3.20
CA SER A 119 13.82 11.23 4.49
C SER A 119 13.66 9.71 4.41
N ALA A 120 12.81 9.20 3.51
CA ALA A 120 12.59 7.77 3.33
C ALA A 120 13.76 7.06 2.61
N GLN A 121 14.46 7.77 1.71
CA GLN A 121 15.47 7.16 0.84
C GLN A 121 16.58 6.38 1.58
N PRO A 122 17.24 6.88 2.63
CA PRO A 122 18.31 6.14 3.31
C PRO A 122 17.82 4.90 4.05
N VAL A 123 16.50 4.73 4.23
CA VAL A 123 15.89 3.62 4.96
C VAL A 123 15.55 2.45 4.03
N LEU A 124 15.49 2.65 2.71
CA LEU A 124 15.13 1.62 1.72
C LEU A 124 15.95 0.34 1.84
N ALA A 125 17.24 0.45 2.16
CA ALA A 125 18.16 -0.69 2.25
C ALA A 125 17.88 -1.65 3.41
N TYR A 126 16.99 -1.27 4.33
CA TYR A 126 16.66 -2.05 5.52
C TYR A 126 15.33 -2.81 5.42
N VAL A 127 14.70 -2.81 4.24
CA VAL A 127 13.47 -3.57 3.95
C VAL A 127 13.78 -4.58 2.84
N SER A 128 13.73 -5.87 3.15
CA SER A 128 14.05 -6.96 2.24
C SER A 128 12.82 -7.79 1.84
N ASN A 129 11.85 -7.91 2.73
CA ASN A 129 10.65 -8.74 2.54
C ASN A 129 9.38 -7.85 2.53
N ALA A 130 9.41 -6.82 1.70
CA ALA A 130 8.30 -5.88 1.57
C ALA A 130 7.02 -6.56 1.09
N ASP A 131 5.91 -6.27 1.78
CA ASP A 131 4.61 -6.61 1.24
C ASP A 131 4.24 -5.68 0.06
N ARG A 132 3.04 -5.86 -0.50
CA ARG A 132 2.62 -5.08 -1.67
C ARG A 132 2.52 -3.58 -1.39
N ALA A 133 2.03 -3.19 -0.21
CA ALA A 133 1.90 -1.78 0.16
C ALA A 133 3.27 -1.15 0.36
N GLU A 134 4.12 -1.82 1.11
CA GLU A 134 5.51 -1.44 1.37
C GLU A 134 6.31 -1.34 0.07
N SER A 135 6.19 -2.35 -0.82
CA SER A 135 6.85 -2.35 -2.14
C SER A 135 6.44 -1.14 -3.00
N CYS A 136 5.15 -0.79 -3.02
CA CYS A 136 4.69 0.39 -3.74
C CYS A 136 5.17 1.71 -3.10
N ALA A 137 5.27 1.77 -1.77
CA ALA A 137 5.84 2.93 -1.08
C ALA A 137 7.33 3.10 -1.41
N MET A 138 8.11 2.02 -1.32
CA MET A 138 9.51 2.00 -1.72
C MET A 138 9.71 2.41 -3.17
N ALA A 139 8.85 1.92 -4.08
CA ALA A 139 8.87 2.30 -5.49
C ALA A 139 8.63 3.81 -5.70
N GLN A 140 7.72 4.43 -4.92
CA GLN A 140 7.53 5.87 -4.99
C GLN A 140 8.81 6.63 -4.58
N VAL A 141 9.49 6.19 -3.51
CA VAL A 141 10.76 6.79 -3.08
C VAL A 141 11.83 6.66 -4.15
N ARG A 142 12.01 5.46 -4.73
CA ARG A 142 12.96 5.19 -5.82
C ARG A 142 12.65 6.05 -7.05
N ALA A 143 11.38 6.14 -7.45
CA ALA A 143 10.95 6.97 -8.58
C ALA A 143 11.28 8.45 -8.37
N LYS A 144 11.05 8.98 -7.15
CA LYS A 144 11.40 10.37 -6.79
C LYS A 144 12.91 10.59 -6.71
N SER A 145 13.68 9.56 -6.44
CA SER A 145 15.14 9.60 -6.47
C SER A 145 15.73 9.44 -7.89
N GLY A 146 14.87 9.33 -8.92
CA GLY A 146 15.28 9.29 -10.32
C GLY A 146 15.60 7.89 -10.85
N ASP A 147 15.20 6.82 -10.16
CA ASP A 147 15.38 5.45 -10.66
C ASP A 147 14.45 5.16 -11.85
N PRO A 148 14.99 5.05 -13.08
CA PRO A 148 14.16 4.88 -14.27
C PRO A 148 13.53 3.48 -14.40
N LEU A 149 14.04 2.49 -13.65
CA LEU A 149 13.58 1.10 -13.76
C LEU A 149 12.26 0.85 -13.04
N VAL A 150 11.92 1.70 -12.07
CA VAL A 150 10.70 1.54 -11.25
C VAL A 150 9.44 1.38 -12.09
N PHE A 151 9.27 2.20 -13.11
CA PHE A 151 8.05 2.15 -13.92
C PHE A 151 7.96 0.88 -14.78
N ALA A 152 9.09 0.35 -15.23
CA ALA A 152 9.13 -0.94 -15.92
C ALA A 152 8.80 -2.10 -14.97
N GLU A 153 9.37 -2.10 -13.76
CA GLU A 153 9.15 -3.12 -12.72
C GLU A 153 7.69 -3.17 -12.26
N TYR A 154 7.03 -2.02 -12.15
CA TYR A 154 5.68 -1.91 -11.62
C TYR A 154 4.58 -1.75 -12.67
N LYS A 155 4.90 -1.88 -13.96
CA LYS A 155 3.94 -1.73 -15.04
C LYS A 155 2.76 -2.70 -14.91
N ASP A 156 3.03 -3.97 -14.62
CA ASP A 156 1.97 -4.99 -14.47
C ASP A 156 1.10 -4.71 -13.24
N VAL A 157 1.70 -4.26 -12.13
CA VAL A 157 0.96 -3.82 -10.94
C VAL A 157 0.09 -2.62 -11.28
N TRP A 158 0.61 -1.68 -12.05
CA TRP A 158 -0.13 -0.50 -12.49
C TRP A 158 -1.32 -0.86 -13.40
N LEU A 159 -1.18 -1.86 -14.28
CA LEU A 159 -2.27 -2.36 -15.12
C LEU A 159 -3.31 -3.19 -14.34
N THR A 160 -2.99 -3.66 -13.14
CA THR A 160 -3.92 -4.40 -12.30
C THR A 160 -5.04 -3.50 -11.79
N THR A 161 -6.28 -3.95 -11.92
CA THR A 161 -7.50 -3.20 -11.56
C THR A 161 -8.13 -3.62 -10.24
N ASN A 162 -7.60 -4.64 -9.58
CA ASN A 162 -8.06 -5.06 -8.26
C ASN A 162 -7.83 -3.95 -7.22
N SER A 163 -8.55 -4.02 -6.10
CA SER A 163 -8.34 -3.11 -4.97
C SER A 163 -6.86 -3.06 -4.59
N GLN A 164 -6.30 -1.86 -4.59
CA GLN A 164 -4.88 -1.62 -4.33
C GLN A 164 -4.70 -0.90 -2.99
N PRO A 165 -3.61 -1.17 -2.26
CA PRO A 165 -3.17 -0.32 -1.16
C PRO A 165 -3.03 1.15 -1.60
N GLU A 166 -3.16 2.08 -0.66
CA GLU A 166 -3.06 3.52 -0.94
C GLU A 166 -1.71 3.91 -1.55
N SER A 167 -0.62 3.32 -1.08
CA SER A 167 0.72 3.52 -1.63
C SER A 167 0.81 3.10 -3.11
N CYS A 168 0.16 2.00 -3.51
CA CYS A 168 0.11 1.58 -4.91
C CYS A 168 -0.74 2.53 -5.77
N THR A 169 -1.81 3.10 -5.19
CA THR A 169 -2.59 4.16 -5.86
C THR A 169 -1.74 5.43 -6.04
N GLY A 170 -0.93 5.79 -5.05
CA GLY A 170 0.05 6.88 -5.14
C GLY A 170 1.08 6.66 -6.23
N LEU A 171 1.70 5.47 -6.27
CA LEU A 171 2.62 5.08 -7.34
C LEU A 171 1.95 5.17 -8.71
N GLY A 172 0.71 4.67 -8.85
CA GLY A 172 -0.07 4.74 -10.08
C GLY A 172 -0.26 6.18 -10.59
N ARG A 173 -0.51 7.14 -9.69
CA ARG A 173 -0.61 8.57 -10.04
C ARG A 173 0.74 9.13 -10.54
N MET A 174 1.85 8.74 -9.89
CA MET A 174 3.18 9.13 -10.35
C MET A 174 3.49 8.58 -11.74
N MET A 175 3.10 7.33 -12.02
CA MET A 175 3.24 6.70 -13.34
C MET A 175 2.43 7.46 -14.41
N LEU A 176 1.18 7.80 -14.14
CA LEU A 176 0.34 8.57 -15.08
C LEU A 176 0.96 9.89 -15.52
N SER A 177 1.63 10.58 -14.62
CA SER A 177 2.30 11.86 -14.89
C SER A 177 3.74 11.72 -15.40
N SER A 178 4.25 10.49 -15.50
CA SER A 178 5.62 10.23 -15.95
C SER A 178 5.74 10.30 -17.48
N PRO A 179 6.77 10.95 -18.01
CA PRO A 179 7.08 10.90 -19.44
C PRO A 179 7.55 9.51 -19.93
N LEU A 180 7.86 8.60 -19.00
CA LEU A 180 8.26 7.22 -19.31
C LEU A 180 7.05 6.34 -19.68
N MET A 181 5.83 6.76 -19.35
CA MET A 181 4.59 6.06 -19.69
C MET A 181 4.09 6.55 -21.05
N THR A 182 3.99 5.62 -22.02
CA THR A 182 3.46 5.94 -23.33
C THR A 182 1.95 6.19 -23.30
N GLU A 183 1.43 6.88 -24.32
CA GLU A 183 -0.03 7.05 -24.47
C GLU A 183 -0.75 5.70 -24.58
N GLN A 184 -0.10 4.69 -25.20
CA GLN A 184 -0.61 3.33 -25.27
C GLN A 184 -0.72 2.69 -23.88
N ASP A 185 0.27 2.87 -22.99
CA ASP A 185 0.22 2.35 -21.63
C ASP A 185 -0.94 2.98 -20.84
N LYS A 186 -1.11 4.29 -20.97
CA LYS A 186 -2.21 5.02 -20.32
C LYS A 186 -3.57 4.55 -20.86
N GLN A 187 -3.68 4.32 -22.15
CA GLN A 187 -4.89 3.79 -22.79
C GLN A 187 -5.21 2.36 -22.32
N GLN A 188 -4.20 1.49 -22.21
CA GLN A 188 -4.38 0.15 -21.66
C GLN A 188 -4.88 0.21 -20.19
N ARG A 189 -4.33 1.12 -19.41
CA ARG A 189 -4.79 1.37 -18.05
C ARG A 189 -6.25 1.82 -17.99
N LEU A 190 -6.60 2.79 -18.84
CA LEU A 190 -7.98 3.28 -18.94
C LEU A 190 -8.95 2.13 -19.25
N TRP A 191 -8.64 1.31 -20.24
CA TRP A 191 -9.51 0.18 -20.61
C TRP A 191 -9.61 -0.87 -19.50
N ALA A 192 -8.52 -1.15 -18.79
CA ALA A 192 -8.54 -2.06 -17.66
C ALA A 192 -9.46 -1.52 -16.53
N GLN A 193 -9.38 -0.22 -16.22
CA GLN A 193 -10.22 0.43 -15.22
C GLN A 193 -11.71 0.45 -15.62
N LEU A 194 -12.01 0.75 -16.88
CA LEU A 194 -13.37 0.72 -17.39
C LEU A 194 -13.98 -0.68 -17.30
N ARG A 195 -13.26 -1.71 -17.75
CA ARG A 195 -13.71 -3.11 -17.60
C ARG A 195 -13.97 -3.51 -16.15
N ALA A 196 -13.13 -3.04 -15.23
CA ALA A 196 -13.27 -3.30 -13.80
C ALA A 196 -14.32 -2.40 -13.09
N GLY A 197 -15.01 -1.51 -13.80
CA GLY A 197 -16.01 -0.61 -13.22
C GLY A 197 -15.46 0.51 -12.35
N GLN A 198 -14.17 0.82 -12.47
CA GLN A 198 -13.49 1.84 -11.67
C GLN A 198 -13.67 3.24 -12.29
N SER A 199 -14.93 3.73 -12.35
CA SER A 199 -15.30 4.95 -13.07
C SER A 199 -14.50 6.18 -12.68
N GLY A 200 -14.29 6.43 -11.38
CA GLY A 200 -13.52 7.61 -10.92
C GLY A 200 -12.04 7.57 -11.35
N GLN A 201 -11.42 6.41 -11.26
CA GLN A 201 -10.03 6.22 -11.69
C GLN A 201 -9.91 6.28 -13.22
N ALA A 202 -10.88 5.72 -13.94
CA ALA A 202 -10.93 5.78 -15.40
C ALA A 202 -11.03 7.22 -15.91
N ILE A 203 -11.87 8.07 -15.29
CA ILE A 203 -11.97 9.49 -15.62
C ILE A 203 -10.63 10.20 -15.42
N ALA A 204 -9.97 9.97 -14.28
CA ALA A 204 -8.67 10.58 -14.01
C ALA A 204 -7.60 10.15 -15.04
N THR A 205 -7.59 8.86 -15.42
CA THR A 205 -6.68 8.35 -16.46
C THR A 205 -7.01 8.94 -17.84
N ALA A 206 -8.29 9.00 -18.22
CA ALA A 206 -8.75 9.57 -19.47
C ALA A 206 -8.30 11.02 -19.66
N GLN A 207 -8.38 11.82 -18.60
CA GLN A 207 -7.93 13.23 -18.63
C GLN A 207 -6.44 13.35 -18.98
N THR A 208 -5.59 12.41 -18.55
CA THR A 208 -4.15 12.47 -18.87
C THR A 208 -3.81 12.21 -20.35
N ILE A 209 -4.75 11.64 -21.09
CA ILE A 209 -4.64 11.41 -22.55
C ILE A 209 -5.58 12.31 -23.36
N GLY A 210 -6.02 13.41 -22.76
CA GLY A 210 -6.89 14.40 -23.42
C GLY A 210 -8.32 13.92 -23.72
N MET A 211 -8.77 12.82 -23.08
CA MET A 211 -10.10 12.28 -23.24
C MET A 211 -11.02 12.73 -22.08
N ASN A 212 -12.19 13.24 -22.38
CA ASN A 212 -13.20 13.63 -21.41
C ASN A 212 -14.25 12.54 -21.26
N LEU A 213 -14.29 11.88 -20.09
CA LEU A 213 -15.35 10.97 -19.71
C LEU A 213 -16.26 11.60 -18.65
N SER A 214 -17.57 11.42 -18.79
CA SER A 214 -18.57 11.90 -17.85
C SER A 214 -18.96 10.84 -16.85
N LEU A 215 -18.90 11.15 -15.55
CA LEU A 215 -19.37 10.25 -14.49
C LEU A 215 -20.88 9.97 -14.63
N ALA A 216 -21.67 11.00 -15.00
CA ALA A 216 -23.10 10.83 -15.22
C ALA A 216 -23.39 9.84 -16.35
N GLN A 217 -22.61 9.88 -17.44
CA GLN A 217 -22.73 8.94 -18.54
C GLN A 217 -22.32 7.52 -18.13
N LEU A 218 -21.23 7.35 -17.37
CA LEU A 218 -20.82 6.04 -16.85
C LEU A 218 -21.89 5.45 -15.91
N ASN A 219 -22.47 6.26 -15.03
CA ASN A 219 -23.56 5.82 -14.16
C ASN A 219 -24.84 5.42 -14.96
N SER A 220 -25.18 6.16 -16.00
CA SER A 220 -26.29 5.81 -16.89
C SER A 220 -26.04 4.47 -17.60
N ILE A 221 -24.83 4.26 -18.10
CA ILE A 221 -24.44 3.00 -18.74
C ILE A 221 -24.47 1.84 -17.73
N GLN A 222 -24.02 2.06 -16.51
CA GLN A 222 -24.08 1.03 -15.47
C GLN A 222 -25.50 0.61 -15.13
N ALA A 223 -26.45 1.53 -15.19
CA ALA A 223 -27.87 1.24 -14.94
C ALA A 223 -28.49 0.40 -16.05
N ASP A 224 -28.15 0.65 -17.31
CA ASP A 224 -28.65 -0.10 -18.46
C ASP A 224 -27.58 -0.22 -19.58
N PRO A 225 -26.63 -1.14 -19.40
CA PRO A 225 -25.53 -1.30 -20.36
C PRO A 225 -26.00 -1.83 -21.73
N LEU A 226 -27.05 -2.65 -21.77
CA LEU A 226 -27.56 -3.25 -23.01
C LEU A 226 -28.20 -2.19 -23.91
N ASN A 227 -29.05 -1.34 -23.37
CA ASN A 227 -29.67 -0.25 -24.11
C ASN A 227 -28.61 0.71 -24.67
N TYR A 228 -27.56 1.02 -23.87
CA TYR A 228 -26.46 1.84 -24.35
C TYR A 228 -25.76 1.18 -25.56
N LEU A 229 -25.43 -0.12 -25.50
CA LEU A 229 -24.76 -0.83 -26.59
C LEU A 229 -25.53 -0.79 -27.92
N TRP A 230 -26.87 -0.73 -27.85
CA TRP A 230 -27.72 -0.68 -29.04
C TRP A 230 -27.89 0.72 -29.65
N SER A 231 -27.78 1.75 -28.83
CA SER A 231 -28.04 3.15 -29.22
C SER A 231 -26.79 4.02 -29.29
N ALA A 232 -25.63 3.50 -28.86
CA ALA A 232 -24.43 4.31 -28.68
C ALA A 232 -23.84 4.83 -29.99
N PRO A 233 -23.39 6.09 -30.02
CA PRO A 233 -22.52 6.58 -31.07
C PRO A 233 -21.17 5.83 -31.02
N LYS A 234 -20.52 5.70 -32.18
CA LYS A 234 -19.23 4.98 -32.31
C LYS A 234 -18.13 5.87 -32.92
N ALA A 235 -18.34 7.18 -32.93
CA ALA A 235 -17.54 8.09 -33.72
C ALA A 235 -16.27 8.59 -33.02
N SER A 236 -16.25 8.65 -31.70
CA SER A 236 -15.14 9.25 -30.96
C SER A 236 -14.41 8.22 -30.07
N ALA A 237 -13.19 8.56 -29.64
CA ALA A 237 -12.46 7.76 -28.68
C ALA A 237 -13.19 7.64 -27.32
N ALA A 238 -13.93 8.66 -26.93
CA ALA A 238 -14.78 8.63 -25.74
C ALA A 238 -15.95 7.65 -25.91
N ASP A 239 -16.57 7.60 -27.09
CA ASP A 239 -17.64 6.62 -27.38
C ASP A 239 -17.10 5.19 -27.29
N GLN A 240 -15.89 4.93 -27.78
CA GLN A 240 -15.24 3.63 -27.66
C GLN A 240 -14.98 3.27 -26.18
N ALA A 241 -14.56 4.23 -25.36
CA ALA A 241 -14.35 4.02 -23.94
C ALA A 241 -15.67 3.66 -23.22
N TYR A 242 -16.76 4.34 -23.54
CA TYR A 242 -18.10 4.02 -23.02
C TYR A 242 -18.61 2.64 -23.48
N LEU A 243 -18.32 2.24 -24.74
CA LEU A 243 -18.66 0.91 -25.23
C LEU A 243 -17.89 -0.18 -24.48
N ILE A 244 -16.60 0.00 -24.23
CA ILE A 244 -15.79 -0.93 -23.43
C ILE A 244 -16.35 -1.06 -22.01
N TYR A 245 -16.76 0.07 -21.41
CA TYR A 245 -17.38 0.08 -20.09
C TYR A 245 -18.70 -0.70 -20.09
N ALA A 246 -19.59 -0.43 -21.04
CA ALA A 246 -20.88 -1.10 -21.17
C ALA A 246 -20.73 -2.62 -21.37
N ILE A 247 -19.80 -3.05 -22.23
CA ILE A 247 -19.48 -4.47 -22.43
C ILE A 247 -19.00 -5.11 -21.12
N GLY A 248 -18.10 -4.43 -20.39
CA GLY A 248 -17.62 -4.92 -19.10
C GLY A 248 -18.74 -5.10 -18.08
N ARG A 249 -19.61 -4.10 -17.94
CA ARG A 249 -20.77 -4.16 -17.01
C ARG A 249 -21.77 -5.27 -17.40
N LEU A 250 -22.02 -5.43 -18.70
CA LEU A 250 -22.90 -6.49 -19.17
C LEU A 250 -22.28 -7.87 -18.97
N ALA A 251 -20.99 -8.04 -19.18
CA ALA A 251 -20.30 -9.32 -19.00
C ALA A 251 -20.31 -9.80 -17.54
N ASP A 252 -20.32 -8.88 -16.56
CA ASP A 252 -20.43 -9.22 -15.14
C ASP A 252 -21.81 -9.84 -14.79
N SER A 253 -22.85 -9.51 -15.53
CA SER A 253 -24.23 -9.98 -15.29
C SER A 253 -24.68 -11.05 -16.30
N ASP A 254 -24.33 -10.91 -17.56
CA ASP A 254 -24.69 -11.81 -18.67
C ASP A 254 -23.60 -11.84 -19.74
N LEU A 255 -22.66 -12.79 -19.59
CA LEU A 255 -21.56 -12.99 -20.51
C LEU A 255 -22.01 -13.33 -21.94
N ASN A 256 -23.10 -14.12 -22.09
CA ASN A 256 -23.59 -14.54 -23.40
C ASN A 256 -24.14 -13.36 -24.20
N THR A 257 -24.94 -12.51 -23.55
CA THR A 257 -25.45 -11.28 -24.15
C THR A 257 -24.32 -10.29 -24.46
N ALA A 258 -23.30 -10.19 -23.60
CA ALA A 258 -22.14 -9.35 -23.86
C ALA A 258 -21.38 -9.83 -25.10
N LEU A 259 -21.12 -11.14 -25.26
CA LEU A 259 -20.48 -11.72 -26.43
C LEU A 259 -21.27 -11.51 -27.72
N ALA A 260 -22.60 -11.70 -27.66
CA ALA A 260 -23.48 -11.44 -28.79
C ALA A 260 -23.45 -9.97 -29.23
N SER A 261 -23.42 -9.04 -28.26
CA SER A 261 -23.35 -7.61 -28.50
C SER A 261 -22.03 -7.19 -29.14
N VAL A 262 -20.90 -7.79 -28.74
CA VAL A 262 -19.58 -7.54 -29.36
C VAL A 262 -19.56 -8.01 -30.82
N LYS A 263 -20.09 -9.23 -31.11
CA LYS A 263 -20.17 -9.75 -32.48
C LYS A 263 -20.97 -8.82 -33.38
N ARG A 264 -22.14 -8.37 -32.92
CA ARG A 264 -23.00 -7.44 -33.67
C ARG A 264 -22.37 -6.07 -33.89
N ALA A 265 -21.53 -5.61 -32.97
CA ALA A 265 -20.83 -4.33 -33.11
C ALA A 265 -19.64 -4.40 -34.09
N ALA A 266 -19.16 -5.60 -34.42
CA ALA A 266 -18.07 -5.85 -35.37
C ALA A 266 -18.58 -6.05 -36.83
N GLU A 267 -19.87 -6.26 -37.01
CA GLU A 267 -20.57 -6.29 -38.32
C GLU A 267 -20.95 -4.86 -38.77
#